data_50e09ab7a74c29dd26c380ef9a2f6ce3
#
_entry.id   50e09ab7a74c29dd26c380ef9a2f6ce3
#
_cell.length_a   1.000
_cell.length_b   1.000
_cell.length_c   1.000
_cell.angle_alpha   90.00
_cell.angle_beta   90.00
_cell.angle_gamma   90.00
#
_symmetry.space_group_name_H-M   'P 1'
#
loop_
_entity.id
_entity.type
_entity.pdbx_description
1 polymer ?
#
loop_
_entity_poly.entity_id
_entity_poly.type
_entity_poly.pdbx_seq_one_letter_code
_entity_poly.pdbx_strand_id
1 'polypeptide(L)'
;MSNQPITDMIETIERYAQLQPDYPVYNVLGEEHTYGQLKADSDSLAAHIDQMGLPEKSPVVVFGGQEYEMLATFVALTKSGHAYIPIDSHSALERVSAIVEVAEPSLIIAINEFPLENPAAPIMSLEQVREAYVAQHAYDLQHPVKGDDNYYIIFTSGTTGKPKGVQISHDNLLSFTNWMITDKEFATPERPQMLAQPPYSFDLSVMYWAPTLALGGTLFALPSAITQDFKQLFATIFSLPIAIWTSTPSFADMAMLSEDFNAEKMPGITHFYFDGEELTVKTAQKLRERFPNARIINAYGPTEATVALSAVAVTDEMLATLKRLPIGYTKEDSPTFIIDEAGNKLPNGEQGEIIVSGPAVSKGYMNNPEKTAEAFFEFEGLPAYHTGDVGTMTDEGLLLYGGRMDFQIKFNGYRIELEDVSQNLNKSKYIDSAVAVPRYNKDHKVQNLLAYVILKEGVKEQFEREIEITKAIKEDLENIMMSYMMPSKFLYRDSLPLTPNGKIDIKGLISEVNNR
;
A
#
# COMPACT_ATOMS: atom_id res chain seq x y z
N MET A 1 14.67 8.12 -24.51
CA MET A 1 14.94 9.45 -23.93
C MET A 1 14.29 9.42 -22.55
N SER A 2 14.90 9.98 -21.52
CA SER A 2 14.23 10.09 -20.22
C SER A 2 13.05 11.08 -20.31
N ASN A 3 11.95 10.75 -19.66
CA ASN A 3 10.82 11.68 -19.52
C ASN A 3 11.25 12.96 -18.79
N GLN A 4 10.50 14.05 -19.00
CA GLN A 4 10.76 15.29 -18.27
C GLN A 4 10.00 15.28 -16.94
N PRO A 5 10.57 15.85 -15.87
CA PRO A 5 9.86 15.98 -14.62
C PRO A 5 8.64 16.90 -14.78
N ILE A 6 7.58 16.61 -14.02
CA ILE A 6 6.39 17.46 -13.93
C ILE A 6 6.52 18.42 -12.73
N THR A 7 5.85 19.55 -12.80
CA THR A 7 5.86 20.59 -11.75
C THR A 7 4.59 20.61 -10.91
N ASP A 8 3.51 20.04 -11.43
CA ASP A 8 2.22 19.94 -10.74
C ASP A 8 1.43 18.77 -11.30
N MET A 9 0.83 17.97 -10.41
CA MET A 9 0.09 16.76 -10.79
C MET A 9 -1.24 17.11 -11.44
N ILE A 10 -1.96 18.08 -10.86
CA ILE A 10 -3.29 18.48 -11.31
C ILE A 10 -3.19 19.18 -12.68
N GLU A 11 -2.27 20.12 -12.83
CA GLU A 11 -2.02 20.79 -14.12
C GLU A 11 -1.61 19.79 -15.20
N THR A 12 -0.87 18.75 -14.82
CA THR A 12 -0.45 17.70 -15.77
C THR A 12 -1.64 16.89 -16.26
N ILE A 13 -2.57 16.50 -15.38
CA ILE A 13 -3.82 15.81 -15.74
C ILE A 13 -4.66 16.70 -16.67
N GLU A 14 -4.84 17.98 -16.30
CA GLU A 14 -5.56 18.96 -17.11
C GLU A 14 -4.96 19.09 -18.54
N ARG A 15 -3.63 19.15 -18.62
CA ARG A 15 -2.92 19.22 -19.90
C ARG A 15 -3.20 18.00 -20.76
N TYR A 16 -3.19 16.78 -20.22
CA TYR A 16 -3.50 15.59 -21.02
C TYR A 16 -4.97 15.52 -21.42
N ALA A 17 -5.89 15.99 -20.58
CA ALA A 17 -7.29 16.11 -20.96
C ALA A 17 -7.52 17.08 -22.14
N GLN A 18 -6.68 18.12 -22.28
CA GLN A 18 -6.72 19.03 -23.42
C GLN A 18 -6.03 18.45 -24.68
N LEU A 19 -4.87 17.80 -24.49
CA LEU A 19 -4.07 17.30 -25.62
C LEU A 19 -4.64 16.02 -26.24
N GLN A 20 -5.27 15.18 -25.45
CA GLN A 20 -5.76 13.86 -25.86
C GLN A 20 -7.09 13.50 -25.15
N PRO A 21 -8.17 14.30 -25.35
CA PRO A 21 -9.43 14.13 -24.62
C PRO A 21 -10.07 12.75 -24.80
N ASP A 22 -9.91 12.15 -25.98
CA ASP A 22 -10.50 10.86 -26.33
C ASP A 22 -9.60 9.66 -25.96
N TYR A 23 -8.39 9.89 -25.42
CA TYR A 23 -7.49 8.81 -25.03
C TYR A 23 -7.94 8.19 -23.69
N PRO A 24 -7.99 6.84 -23.57
CA PRO A 24 -8.43 6.20 -22.35
C PRO A 24 -7.44 6.45 -21.21
N VAL A 25 -7.96 6.91 -20.07
CA VAL A 25 -7.21 7.07 -18.83
C VAL A 25 -7.43 5.87 -17.90
N TYR A 26 -8.62 5.28 -17.94
CA TYR A 26 -9.03 4.19 -17.06
C TYR A 26 -9.85 3.16 -17.81
N ASN A 27 -9.52 1.89 -17.63
CA ASN A 27 -10.27 0.77 -18.21
C ASN A 27 -10.59 -0.23 -17.10
N VAL A 28 -11.88 -0.48 -16.86
CA VAL A 28 -12.35 -1.49 -15.92
C VAL A 28 -13.03 -2.60 -16.71
N LEU A 29 -12.33 -3.72 -16.91
CA LEU A 29 -12.86 -4.92 -17.57
C LEU A 29 -13.49 -4.63 -18.96
N GLY A 30 -12.93 -3.67 -19.70
CA GLY A 30 -13.39 -3.27 -21.03
C GLY A 30 -14.29 -2.04 -21.06
N GLU A 31 -14.73 -1.53 -19.92
CA GLU A 31 -15.38 -0.21 -19.82
C GLU A 31 -14.29 0.86 -19.77
N GLU A 32 -14.25 1.73 -20.77
CA GLU A 32 -13.24 2.75 -20.93
C GLU A 32 -13.75 4.13 -20.54
N HIS A 33 -12.90 4.87 -19.80
CA HIS A 33 -13.10 6.28 -19.47
C HIS A 33 -11.91 7.07 -20.00
N THR A 34 -12.21 8.23 -20.64
CA THR A 34 -11.19 9.04 -21.30
C THR A 34 -10.67 10.18 -20.42
N TYR A 35 -9.54 10.79 -20.81
CA TYR A 35 -9.02 11.98 -20.13
C TYR A 35 -10.00 13.15 -20.17
N GLY A 36 -10.73 13.32 -21.29
CA GLY A 36 -11.78 14.34 -21.41
C GLY A 36 -12.93 14.10 -20.44
N GLN A 37 -13.35 12.84 -20.30
CA GLN A 37 -14.37 12.45 -19.31
C GLN A 37 -13.87 12.67 -17.87
N LEU A 38 -12.63 12.22 -17.55
CA LEU A 38 -12.04 12.44 -16.22
C LEU A 38 -12.04 13.94 -15.85
N LYS A 39 -11.66 14.80 -16.81
CA LYS A 39 -11.73 16.25 -16.58
C LYS A 39 -13.14 16.73 -16.32
N ALA A 40 -14.09 16.39 -17.19
CA ALA A 40 -15.48 16.86 -17.06
C ALA A 40 -16.11 16.40 -15.74
N ASP A 41 -15.94 15.13 -15.38
CA ASP A 41 -16.49 14.54 -14.16
C ASP A 41 -15.85 15.14 -12.91
N SER A 42 -14.50 15.26 -12.89
CA SER A 42 -13.79 15.83 -11.74
C SER A 42 -14.01 17.33 -11.58
N ASP A 43 -14.14 18.10 -12.66
CA ASP A 43 -14.50 19.52 -12.61
C ASP A 43 -15.88 19.72 -12.02
N SER A 44 -16.86 18.97 -12.49
CA SER A 44 -18.23 19.09 -12.04
C SER A 44 -18.41 18.66 -10.57
N LEU A 45 -17.72 17.61 -10.16
CA LEU A 45 -17.70 17.18 -8.76
C LEU A 45 -16.96 18.18 -7.86
N ALA A 46 -15.83 18.75 -8.29
CA ALA A 46 -15.10 19.77 -7.54
C ALA A 46 -15.98 21.02 -7.31
N ALA A 47 -16.69 21.48 -8.35
CA ALA A 47 -17.65 22.60 -8.23
C ALA A 47 -18.78 22.28 -7.24
N HIS A 48 -19.25 21.05 -7.20
CA HIS A 48 -20.27 20.61 -6.24
C HIS A 48 -19.71 20.60 -4.80
N ILE A 49 -18.50 20.09 -4.60
CA ILE A 49 -17.82 20.06 -3.29
C ILE A 49 -17.62 21.47 -2.76
N ASP A 50 -17.19 22.42 -3.59
CA ASP A 50 -17.03 23.83 -3.18
C ASP A 50 -18.37 24.44 -2.71
N GLN A 51 -19.50 24.09 -3.37
CA GLN A 51 -20.82 24.56 -2.95
C GLN A 51 -21.27 23.99 -1.59
N MET A 52 -20.69 22.87 -1.15
CA MET A 52 -20.96 22.31 0.18
C MET A 52 -20.33 23.14 1.30
N GLY A 53 -19.34 24.00 1.00
CA GLY A 53 -18.68 24.88 1.96
C GLY A 53 -17.91 24.12 3.05
N LEU A 54 -17.19 23.06 2.68
CA LEU A 54 -16.37 22.29 3.60
C LEU A 54 -15.27 23.19 4.22
N PRO A 55 -14.79 22.89 5.44
CA PRO A 55 -13.65 23.58 6.02
C PRO A 55 -12.43 23.50 5.11
N GLU A 56 -11.71 24.60 4.95
CA GLU A 56 -10.52 24.69 4.10
C GLU A 56 -9.50 23.57 4.42
N LYS A 57 -9.02 22.88 3.39
CA LYS A 57 -8.04 21.76 3.49
C LYS A 57 -8.49 20.58 4.36
N SER A 58 -9.76 20.51 4.74
CA SER A 58 -10.25 19.38 5.51
C SER A 58 -10.17 18.09 4.70
N PRO A 59 -9.82 16.95 5.33
CA PRO A 59 -9.74 15.69 4.62
C PRO A 59 -11.13 15.11 4.34
N VAL A 60 -11.25 14.37 3.24
CA VAL A 60 -12.46 13.69 2.81
C VAL A 60 -12.19 12.19 2.68
N VAL A 61 -13.01 11.37 3.31
CA VAL A 61 -12.97 9.92 3.13
C VAL A 61 -13.60 9.57 1.79
N VAL A 62 -12.94 8.69 1.02
CA VAL A 62 -13.49 8.10 -0.21
C VAL A 62 -13.53 6.60 -0.03
N PHE A 63 -14.73 6.03 0.04
CA PHE A 63 -14.96 4.62 0.31
C PHE A 63 -15.38 3.89 -0.96
N GLY A 64 -14.60 2.90 -1.38
CA GLY A 64 -14.86 2.12 -2.59
C GLY A 64 -13.73 1.16 -2.91
N GLY A 65 -13.76 0.58 -4.10
CA GLY A 65 -12.75 -0.35 -4.61
C GLY A 65 -11.90 0.26 -5.72
N GLN A 66 -11.96 -0.36 -6.90
CA GLN A 66 -11.24 0.08 -8.09
C GLN A 66 -12.20 0.53 -9.21
N GLU A 67 -13.26 1.21 -8.81
CA GLU A 67 -14.17 1.86 -9.73
C GLU A 67 -13.53 3.15 -10.28
N TYR A 68 -13.93 3.55 -11.48
CA TYR A 68 -13.47 4.80 -12.10
C TYR A 68 -13.81 6.01 -11.23
N GLU A 69 -14.97 6.00 -10.58
CA GLU A 69 -15.44 7.08 -9.72
C GLU A 69 -14.51 7.34 -8.53
N MET A 70 -13.74 6.33 -8.06
CA MET A 70 -12.70 6.56 -7.05
C MET A 70 -11.64 7.53 -7.59
N LEU A 71 -11.07 7.25 -8.77
CA LEU A 71 -10.05 8.10 -9.39
C LEU A 71 -10.59 9.50 -9.69
N ALA A 72 -11.80 9.60 -10.29
CA ALA A 72 -12.41 10.88 -10.61
C ALA A 72 -12.68 11.71 -9.34
N THR A 73 -13.07 11.06 -8.24
CA THR A 73 -13.26 11.71 -6.93
C THR A 73 -11.94 12.20 -6.34
N PHE A 74 -10.84 11.42 -6.43
CA PHE A 74 -9.53 11.87 -5.96
C PHE A 74 -9.08 13.13 -6.69
N VAL A 75 -9.24 13.15 -8.01
CA VAL A 75 -8.90 14.33 -8.83
C VAL A 75 -9.81 15.51 -8.48
N ALA A 76 -11.11 15.30 -8.28
CA ALA A 76 -12.03 16.36 -7.89
C ALA A 76 -11.69 16.98 -6.54
N LEU A 77 -11.40 16.15 -5.53
CA LEU A 77 -11.00 16.59 -4.20
C LEU A 77 -9.72 17.42 -4.22
N THR A 78 -8.70 16.93 -4.95
CA THR A 78 -7.44 17.66 -5.06
C THR A 78 -7.57 18.97 -5.84
N LYS A 79 -8.47 19.05 -6.84
CA LYS A 79 -8.83 20.30 -7.52
C LYS A 79 -9.50 21.30 -6.57
N SER A 80 -10.36 20.83 -5.66
CA SER A 80 -11.08 21.67 -4.69
C SER A 80 -10.34 21.88 -3.36
N GLY A 81 -9.05 21.53 -3.28
CA GLY A 81 -8.19 21.83 -2.14
C GLY A 81 -8.29 20.85 -0.96
N HIS A 82 -8.86 19.66 -1.18
CA HIS A 82 -9.04 18.66 -0.14
C HIS A 82 -8.18 17.43 -0.36
N ALA A 83 -7.54 16.95 0.72
CA ALA A 83 -6.88 15.64 0.71
C ALA A 83 -7.93 14.52 0.73
N TYR A 84 -7.67 13.44 0.00
CA TYR A 84 -8.52 12.25 0.09
C TYR A 84 -7.92 11.19 1.01
N ILE A 85 -8.82 10.45 1.68
CA ILE A 85 -8.51 9.28 2.50
C ILE A 85 -9.18 8.06 1.87
N PRO A 86 -8.46 7.21 1.13
CA PRO A 86 -9.07 6.05 0.49
C PRO A 86 -9.29 4.94 1.51
N ILE A 87 -10.51 4.41 1.57
CA ILE A 87 -10.86 3.22 2.36
C ILE A 87 -11.42 2.17 1.41
N ASP A 88 -10.81 0.98 1.42
CA ASP A 88 -11.29 -0.15 0.62
C ASP A 88 -12.63 -0.67 1.13
N SER A 89 -13.56 -0.94 0.23
CA SER A 89 -14.92 -1.43 0.56
C SER A 89 -14.94 -2.81 1.22
N HIS A 90 -13.84 -3.57 1.15
CA HIS A 90 -13.68 -4.85 1.85
C HIS A 90 -13.02 -4.69 3.25
N SER A 91 -12.87 -3.46 3.73
CA SER A 91 -12.32 -3.20 5.05
C SER A 91 -13.29 -3.66 6.15
N ALA A 92 -12.76 -4.28 7.20
CA ALA A 92 -13.52 -4.67 8.37
C ALA A 92 -14.20 -3.44 9.03
N LEU A 93 -15.40 -3.64 9.56
CA LEU A 93 -16.22 -2.56 10.13
C LEU A 93 -15.49 -1.76 11.20
N GLU A 94 -14.80 -2.45 12.15
CA GLU A 94 -14.01 -1.77 13.19
C GLU A 94 -12.88 -0.93 12.59
N ARG A 95 -12.25 -1.38 11.51
CA ARG A 95 -11.19 -0.60 10.85
C ARG A 95 -11.74 0.66 10.20
N VAL A 96 -12.88 0.56 9.51
CA VAL A 96 -13.56 1.73 8.93
C VAL A 96 -13.92 2.73 10.02
N SER A 97 -14.52 2.25 11.12
CA SER A 97 -14.87 3.07 12.28
C SER A 97 -13.65 3.77 12.89
N ALA A 98 -12.56 3.03 13.11
CA ALA A 98 -11.34 3.56 13.70
C ALA A 98 -10.65 4.61 12.78
N ILE A 99 -10.67 4.41 11.46
CA ILE A 99 -10.15 5.39 10.50
C ILE A 99 -10.99 6.67 10.54
N VAL A 100 -12.32 6.57 10.50
CA VAL A 100 -13.22 7.73 10.56
C VAL A 100 -13.05 8.49 11.89
N GLU A 101 -12.90 7.75 13.01
CA GLU A 101 -12.63 8.37 14.33
C GLU A 101 -11.32 9.18 14.34
N VAL A 102 -10.24 8.62 13.79
CA VAL A 102 -8.93 9.31 13.77
C VAL A 102 -8.89 10.43 12.74
N ALA A 103 -9.52 10.21 11.57
CA ALA A 103 -9.48 11.15 10.47
C ALA A 103 -10.35 12.39 10.70
N GLU A 104 -11.44 12.27 11.45
CA GLU A 104 -12.43 13.34 11.64
C GLU A 104 -12.79 14.03 10.31
N PRO A 105 -13.22 13.27 9.26
CA PRO A 105 -13.40 13.82 7.93
C PRO A 105 -14.55 14.81 7.90
N SER A 106 -14.49 15.82 7.02
CA SER A 106 -15.57 16.76 6.81
C SER A 106 -16.70 16.20 5.93
N LEU A 107 -16.38 15.19 5.11
CA LEU A 107 -17.28 14.51 4.19
C LEU A 107 -16.81 13.06 4.00
N ILE A 108 -17.78 12.17 3.75
CA ILE A 108 -17.52 10.80 3.27
C ILE A 108 -18.17 10.67 1.90
N ILE A 109 -17.38 10.37 0.87
CA ILE A 109 -17.89 10.06 -0.47
C ILE A 109 -17.89 8.54 -0.61
N ALA A 110 -19.06 7.96 -0.70
CA ALA A 110 -19.29 6.52 -0.70
C ALA A 110 -19.62 6.02 -2.12
N ILE A 111 -18.60 5.47 -2.77
CA ILE A 111 -18.77 4.83 -4.10
C ILE A 111 -19.40 3.45 -3.95
N ASN A 112 -19.16 2.76 -2.85
CA ASN A 112 -19.87 1.55 -2.45
C ASN A 112 -20.73 1.82 -1.21
N GLU A 113 -21.59 0.87 -0.83
CA GLU A 113 -22.43 1.00 0.37
C GLU A 113 -21.55 1.18 1.62
N PHE A 114 -21.74 2.32 2.30
CA PHE A 114 -20.93 2.66 3.47
C PHE A 114 -21.40 1.89 4.71
N PRO A 115 -20.52 1.19 5.44
CA PRO A 115 -20.95 0.21 6.43
C PRO A 115 -21.37 0.80 7.79
N LEU A 116 -21.08 2.08 8.09
CA LEU A 116 -21.45 2.72 9.35
C LEU A 116 -22.82 3.40 9.23
N GLU A 117 -23.76 3.08 10.11
CA GLU A 117 -25.13 3.61 10.06
C GLU A 117 -25.24 5.13 10.33
N ASN A 118 -24.43 5.67 11.24
CA ASN A 118 -24.50 7.08 11.66
C ASN A 118 -23.09 7.66 11.88
N PRO A 119 -22.28 7.84 10.84
CA PRO A 119 -20.98 8.50 10.99
C PRO A 119 -21.16 9.98 11.34
N ALA A 120 -20.15 10.57 12.01
CA ALA A 120 -20.17 11.97 12.39
C ALA A 120 -20.17 12.93 11.17
N ALA A 121 -19.55 12.52 10.06
CA ALA A 121 -19.50 13.28 8.82
C ALA A 121 -20.70 12.94 7.91
N PRO A 122 -21.18 13.90 7.10
CA PRO A 122 -22.19 13.63 6.08
C PRO A 122 -21.67 12.64 5.03
N ILE A 123 -22.58 11.86 4.45
CA ILE A 123 -22.27 10.91 3.37
C ILE A 123 -22.82 11.44 2.06
N MET A 124 -21.99 11.45 1.01
CA MET A 124 -22.36 11.63 -0.38
C MET A 124 -22.33 10.26 -1.08
N SER A 125 -23.48 9.81 -1.57
CA SER A 125 -23.58 8.49 -2.22
C SER A 125 -23.09 8.52 -3.67
N LEU A 126 -22.83 7.33 -4.26
CA LEU A 126 -22.51 7.19 -5.69
C LEU A 126 -23.55 7.85 -6.60
N GLU A 127 -24.84 7.76 -6.25
CA GLU A 127 -25.91 8.40 -7.03
C GLU A 127 -25.71 9.92 -7.06
N GLN A 128 -25.44 10.55 -5.92
CA GLN A 128 -25.15 11.99 -5.82
C GLN A 128 -23.86 12.39 -6.55
N VAL A 129 -22.81 11.53 -6.51
CA VAL A 129 -21.59 11.74 -7.30
C VAL A 129 -21.92 11.76 -8.79
N ARG A 130 -22.68 10.80 -9.28
CA ARG A 130 -23.11 10.73 -10.69
C ARG A 130 -24.06 11.88 -11.09
N GLU A 131 -24.92 12.32 -10.19
CA GLU A 131 -25.73 13.54 -10.39
C GLU A 131 -24.84 14.78 -10.55
N ALA A 132 -23.77 14.90 -9.75
CA ALA A 132 -22.80 15.97 -9.90
C ALA A 132 -22.10 15.91 -11.27
N TYR A 133 -21.75 14.74 -11.78
CA TYR A 133 -21.15 14.60 -13.14
C TYR A 133 -22.08 15.10 -14.24
N VAL A 134 -23.37 14.77 -14.16
CA VAL A 134 -24.38 15.18 -15.15
C VAL A 134 -24.54 16.70 -15.22
N ALA A 135 -24.27 17.41 -14.15
CA ALA A 135 -24.35 18.88 -14.10
C ALA A 135 -23.35 19.58 -15.03
N GLN A 136 -22.23 18.91 -15.39
CA GLN A 136 -21.20 19.38 -16.31
C GLN A 136 -20.70 20.81 -16.05
N HIS A 137 -20.49 21.13 -14.77
CA HIS A 137 -19.94 22.42 -14.38
C HIS A 137 -18.46 22.49 -14.75
N ALA A 138 -18.06 23.56 -15.42
CA ALA A 138 -16.63 23.89 -15.55
C ALA A 138 -16.08 24.32 -14.18
N TYR A 139 -14.82 24.02 -13.92
CA TYR A 139 -14.15 24.36 -12.67
C TYR A 139 -12.86 25.11 -12.93
N ASP A 140 -12.76 26.27 -12.31
CA ASP A 140 -11.51 27.04 -12.28
C ASP A 140 -10.72 26.65 -11.05
N LEU A 141 -9.45 26.23 -11.22
CA LEU A 141 -8.55 25.81 -10.16
C LEU A 141 -8.18 26.99 -9.23
N GLN A 142 -9.10 27.38 -8.34
CA GLN A 142 -8.89 28.53 -7.45
C GLN A 142 -7.99 28.19 -6.27
N HIS A 143 -8.18 27.02 -5.68
CA HIS A 143 -7.49 26.57 -4.47
C HIS A 143 -7.07 25.09 -4.54
N PRO A 144 -6.38 24.64 -5.62
CA PRO A 144 -6.00 23.23 -5.72
C PRO A 144 -4.97 22.87 -4.65
N VAL A 145 -4.93 21.58 -4.29
CA VAL A 145 -3.87 21.03 -3.42
C VAL A 145 -2.51 21.23 -4.08
N LYS A 146 -1.57 21.87 -3.39
CA LYS A 146 -0.22 22.14 -3.90
C LYS A 146 0.81 22.30 -2.78
N GLY A 147 2.08 22.17 -3.14
CA GLY A 147 3.19 22.37 -2.18
C GLY A 147 3.08 21.40 -1.01
N ASP A 148 3.09 21.93 0.21
CA ASP A 148 2.98 21.17 1.44
C ASP A 148 1.53 20.80 1.84
N ASP A 149 0.51 21.11 1.03
CA ASP A 149 -0.84 20.65 1.30
C ASP A 149 -0.92 19.13 1.20
N ASN A 150 -1.70 18.49 2.08
CA ASN A 150 -1.91 17.05 2.01
C ASN A 150 -2.63 16.71 0.70
N TYR A 151 -2.04 15.81 -0.08
CA TYR A 151 -2.63 15.28 -1.30
C TYR A 151 -3.50 14.06 -1.00
N TYR A 152 -2.94 13.12 -0.22
CA TYR A 152 -3.67 11.97 0.29
C TYR A 152 -3.19 11.58 1.69
N ILE A 153 -4.02 10.82 2.39
CA ILE A 153 -3.69 10.25 3.70
C ILE A 153 -4.02 8.76 3.67
N ILE A 154 -3.02 7.90 3.77
CA ILE A 154 -3.20 6.45 3.79
C ILE A 154 -3.02 5.92 5.21
N PHE A 155 -3.95 5.08 5.66
CA PHE A 155 -3.96 4.49 6.98
C PHE A 155 -3.25 3.14 7.02
N THR A 156 -2.22 3.04 7.85
CA THR A 156 -1.47 1.80 8.12
C THR A 156 -1.87 1.19 9.46
N SER A 157 -1.52 -0.08 9.72
CA SER A 157 -1.66 -0.70 11.05
C SER A 157 -0.77 0.01 12.08
N GLY A 158 -1.24 0.07 13.32
CA GLY A 158 -0.51 0.66 14.43
C GLY A 158 -0.26 -0.35 15.54
N THR A 159 0.88 -0.28 16.21
CA THR A 159 1.26 -1.14 17.34
C THR A 159 0.29 -1.08 18.53
N THR A 160 -0.51 -0.02 18.62
CA THR A 160 -1.51 0.18 19.68
C THR A 160 -2.92 -0.27 19.28
N GLY A 161 -3.09 -0.94 18.13
CA GLY A 161 -4.39 -1.33 17.58
C GLY A 161 -5.20 -0.19 16.93
N LYS A 162 -4.76 1.07 17.05
CA LYS A 162 -5.35 2.20 16.31
C LYS A 162 -4.57 2.44 15.01
N PRO A 163 -5.26 2.60 13.86
CA PRO A 163 -4.60 2.88 12.59
C PRO A 163 -3.93 4.26 12.60
N LYS A 164 -2.80 4.37 11.88
CA LYS A 164 -2.02 5.60 11.72
C LYS A 164 -2.23 6.18 10.33
N GLY A 165 -2.75 7.39 10.21
CA GLY A 165 -2.94 8.10 8.95
C GLY A 165 -1.67 8.84 8.52
N VAL A 166 -0.94 8.31 7.55
CA VAL A 166 0.29 8.91 7.02
C VAL A 166 -0.07 10.03 6.05
N GLN A 167 0.38 11.25 6.34
CA GLN A 167 0.03 12.46 5.60
C GLN A 167 1.04 12.72 4.49
N ILE A 168 0.64 12.54 3.25
CA ILE A 168 1.48 12.77 2.07
C ILE A 168 1.10 14.07 1.40
N SER A 169 2.07 14.99 1.30
CA SER A 169 1.88 16.27 0.63
C SER A 169 1.97 16.14 -0.90
N HIS A 170 1.53 17.18 -1.61
CA HIS A 170 1.73 17.28 -3.06
C HIS A 170 3.23 17.26 -3.44
N ASP A 171 4.08 17.93 -2.67
CA ASP A 171 5.53 17.90 -2.90
C ASP A 171 6.15 16.52 -2.67
N ASN A 172 5.71 15.78 -1.64
CA ASN A 172 6.11 14.37 -1.46
C ASN A 172 5.74 13.54 -2.69
N LEU A 173 4.48 13.67 -3.15
CA LEU A 173 3.98 12.96 -4.33
C LEU A 173 4.76 13.32 -5.59
N LEU A 174 5.08 14.61 -5.81
CA LEU A 174 5.87 15.07 -6.95
C LEU A 174 7.29 14.50 -6.93
N SER A 175 7.95 14.50 -5.76
CA SER A 175 9.28 13.92 -5.60
C SER A 175 9.29 12.43 -6.00
N PHE A 176 8.31 11.66 -5.52
CA PHE A 176 8.15 10.25 -5.88
C PHE A 176 7.82 10.06 -7.37
N THR A 177 6.82 10.78 -7.87
CA THR A 177 6.36 10.65 -9.27
C THR A 177 7.48 10.99 -10.25
N ASN A 178 8.18 12.11 -10.02
CA ASN A 178 9.28 12.55 -10.86
C ASN A 178 10.42 11.53 -10.87
N TRP A 179 10.75 10.94 -9.72
CA TRP A 179 11.73 9.87 -9.67
C TRP A 179 11.30 8.67 -10.53
N MET A 180 10.07 8.18 -10.39
CA MET A 180 9.59 7.04 -11.19
C MET A 180 9.61 7.30 -12.70
N ILE A 181 9.32 8.52 -13.15
CA ILE A 181 9.24 8.82 -14.58
C ILE A 181 10.57 9.22 -15.21
N THR A 182 11.56 9.68 -14.42
CA THR A 182 12.85 10.16 -14.95
C THR A 182 14.02 9.21 -14.66
N ASP A 183 13.91 8.35 -13.64
CA ASP A 183 15.01 7.50 -13.22
C ASP A 183 15.27 6.34 -14.19
N LYS A 184 16.56 6.04 -14.40
CA LYS A 184 17.04 5.00 -15.31
C LYS A 184 16.69 3.58 -14.86
N GLU A 185 16.52 3.36 -13.54
CA GLU A 185 16.18 2.03 -13.03
C GLU A 185 14.75 1.67 -13.43
N PHE A 186 13.79 2.58 -13.30
CA PHE A 186 12.42 2.36 -13.76
C PHE A 186 12.33 2.36 -15.30
N ALA A 187 12.97 3.32 -15.95
CA ALA A 187 12.88 3.52 -17.41
C ALA A 187 11.42 3.52 -17.92
N THR A 188 10.53 4.16 -17.14
CA THR A 188 9.09 4.18 -17.43
C THR A 188 8.81 4.69 -18.83
N PRO A 189 8.12 3.93 -19.70
CA PRO A 189 7.82 4.35 -21.06
C PRO A 189 6.79 5.50 -21.08
N GLU A 190 6.79 6.27 -22.17
CA GLU A 190 5.74 7.25 -22.45
C GLU A 190 4.37 6.55 -22.60
N ARG A 191 3.29 7.19 -22.12
CA ARG A 191 1.92 6.65 -22.15
C ARG A 191 1.85 5.22 -21.60
N PRO A 192 2.28 5.01 -20.35
CA PRO A 192 2.34 3.68 -19.80
C PRO A 192 0.94 3.04 -19.70
N GLN A 193 0.87 1.75 -19.98
CA GLN A 193 -0.33 0.93 -19.79
C GLN A 193 -0.11 0.07 -18.57
N MET A 194 -0.62 0.52 -17.44
CA MET A 194 -0.32 -0.08 -16.13
C MET A 194 -1.45 -0.93 -15.58
N LEU A 195 -1.07 -2.07 -14.99
CA LEU A 195 -1.97 -2.86 -14.17
C LEU A 195 -2.27 -2.09 -12.88
N ALA A 196 -3.56 -1.83 -12.62
CA ALA A 196 -4.06 -1.22 -11.39
C ALA A 196 -4.73 -2.29 -10.51
N GLN A 197 -3.90 -3.08 -9.79
CA GLN A 197 -4.37 -4.17 -8.94
C GLN A 197 -4.33 -3.83 -7.44
N PRO A 198 -3.25 -3.26 -6.87
CA PRO A 198 -3.25 -2.87 -5.47
C PRO A 198 -4.40 -1.91 -5.13
N PRO A 199 -5.14 -2.13 -4.03
CA PRO A 199 -6.24 -1.23 -3.66
C PRO A 199 -5.72 0.19 -3.34
N TYR A 200 -6.54 1.19 -3.58
CA TYR A 200 -6.18 2.60 -3.33
C TYR A 200 -5.87 2.92 -1.86
N SER A 201 -6.39 2.14 -0.92
CA SER A 201 -6.07 2.24 0.50
C SER A 201 -4.67 1.72 0.86
N PHE A 202 -3.92 1.24 -0.13
CA PHE A 202 -2.54 0.77 -0.01
C PHE A 202 -1.62 1.61 -0.91
N ASP A 203 -0.51 2.11 -0.36
CA ASP A 203 0.37 3.08 -1.03
C ASP A 203 1.05 2.55 -2.31
N LEU A 204 1.19 1.23 -2.45
CA LEU A 204 1.61 0.61 -3.71
C LEU A 204 0.72 1.02 -4.88
N SER A 205 -0.52 1.44 -4.64
CA SER A 205 -1.40 1.98 -5.67
C SER A 205 -0.84 3.24 -6.33
N VAL A 206 -0.13 4.06 -5.58
CA VAL A 206 0.49 5.30 -6.09
C VAL A 206 1.54 4.99 -7.16
N MET A 207 2.22 3.83 -7.04
CA MET A 207 3.22 3.38 -8.01
C MET A 207 2.63 3.10 -9.41
N TYR A 208 1.32 2.87 -9.51
CA TYR A 208 0.69 2.74 -10.82
C TYR A 208 -0.05 4.00 -11.27
N TRP A 209 -0.86 4.65 -10.39
CA TRP A 209 -1.68 5.76 -10.86
C TRP A 209 -0.88 7.05 -11.09
N ALA A 210 0.11 7.36 -10.23
CA ALA A 210 0.84 8.62 -10.33
C ALA A 210 1.68 8.72 -11.63
N PRO A 211 2.57 7.77 -11.98
CA PRO A 211 3.31 7.83 -13.24
C PRO A 211 2.40 7.68 -14.48
N THR A 212 1.28 6.95 -14.37
CA THR A 212 0.32 6.84 -15.49
C THR A 212 -0.30 8.20 -15.81
N LEU A 213 -0.81 8.91 -14.81
CA LEU A 213 -1.41 10.23 -15.02
C LEU A 213 -0.36 11.28 -15.39
N ALA A 214 0.86 11.18 -14.83
CA ALA A 214 1.97 12.08 -15.16
C ALA A 214 2.44 11.97 -16.61
N LEU A 215 2.28 10.80 -17.24
CA LEU A 215 2.74 10.51 -18.61
C LEU A 215 1.61 10.31 -19.63
N GLY A 216 0.35 10.56 -19.24
CA GLY A 216 -0.80 10.45 -20.14
C GLY A 216 -1.11 9.02 -20.57
N GLY A 217 -0.89 8.04 -19.72
CA GLY A 217 -1.12 6.62 -19.95
C GLY A 217 -2.52 6.13 -19.60
N THR A 218 -2.67 4.80 -19.52
CA THR A 218 -3.94 4.12 -19.20
C THR A 218 -3.78 3.18 -18.02
N LEU A 219 -4.70 3.24 -17.07
CA LEU A 219 -4.84 2.31 -15.96
C LEU A 219 -5.80 1.17 -16.34
N PHE A 220 -5.35 -0.06 -16.18
CA PHE A 220 -6.18 -1.26 -16.35
C PHE A 220 -6.53 -1.81 -14.97
N ALA A 221 -7.72 -1.51 -14.50
CA ALA A 221 -8.18 -1.89 -13.17
C ALA A 221 -8.54 -3.36 -13.09
N LEU A 222 -8.12 -3.98 -12.00
CA LEU A 222 -8.43 -5.37 -11.68
C LEU A 222 -9.15 -5.42 -10.32
N PRO A 223 -10.51 -5.36 -10.32
CA PRO A 223 -11.30 -5.32 -9.09
C PRO A 223 -11.08 -6.53 -8.18
N SER A 224 -11.24 -6.33 -6.87
CA SER A 224 -11.06 -7.38 -5.85
C SER A 224 -11.93 -8.62 -6.08
N ALA A 225 -13.14 -8.46 -6.61
CA ALA A 225 -14.01 -9.58 -6.95
C ALA A 225 -13.37 -10.53 -8.00
N ILE A 226 -12.57 -9.97 -8.91
CA ILE A 226 -11.81 -10.76 -9.91
C ILE A 226 -10.59 -11.43 -9.27
N THR A 227 -9.85 -10.71 -8.41
CA THR A 227 -8.61 -11.24 -7.82
C THR A 227 -8.85 -12.34 -6.79
N GLN A 228 -10.04 -12.40 -6.20
CA GLN A 228 -10.44 -13.42 -5.22
C GLN A 228 -10.92 -14.73 -5.88
N ASP A 229 -11.24 -14.72 -7.17
CA ASP A 229 -11.62 -15.90 -7.95
C ASP A 229 -10.53 -16.24 -8.96
N PHE A 230 -9.75 -17.28 -8.71
CA PHE A 230 -8.64 -17.71 -9.58
C PHE A 230 -9.06 -17.96 -11.02
N LYS A 231 -10.27 -18.47 -11.26
CA LYS A 231 -10.76 -18.74 -12.60
C LYS A 231 -11.03 -17.44 -13.35
N GLN A 232 -11.69 -16.49 -12.69
CA GLN A 232 -11.95 -15.18 -13.26
C GLN A 232 -10.64 -14.38 -13.42
N LEU A 233 -9.75 -14.44 -12.43
CA LEU A 233 -8.44 -13.80 -12.48
C LEU A 233 -7.67 -14.21 -13.73
N PHE A 234 -7.47 -15.52 -13.95
CA PHE A 234 -6.71 -15.99 -15.11
C PHE A 234 -7.43 -15.73 -16.44
N ALA A 235 -8.77 -15.79 -16.47
CA ALA A 235 -9.51 -15.42 -17.67
C ALA A 235 -9.36 -13.95 -18.03
N THR A 236 -9.25 -13.07 -17.04
CA THR A 236 -9.19 -11.61 -17.24
C THR A 236 -7.77 -11.13 -17.50
N ILE A 237 -6.81 -11.55 -16.67
CA ILE A 237 -5.47 -10.95 -16.64
C ILE A 237 -4.72 -11.12 -17.97
N PHE A 238 -4.92 -12.26 -18.66
CA PHE A 238 -4.27 -12.53 -19.94
C PHE A 238 -4.87 -11.74 -21.13
N SER A 239 -6.04 -11.14 -20.93
CA SER A 239 -6.69 -10.29 -21.94
C SER A 239 -6.35 -8.81 -21.81
N LEU A 240 -5.72 -8.39 -20.69
CA LEU A 240 -5.39 -6.98 -20.46
C LEU A 240 -4.20 -6.56 -21.33
N PRO A 241 -4.30 -5.44 -22.06
CA PRO A 241 -3.21 -4.94 -22.92
C PRO A 241 -2.20 -4.11 -22.09
N ILE A 242 -1.73 -4.65 -20.98
CA ILE A 242 -0.79 -3.99 -20.09
C ILE A 242 0.66 -4.10 -20.59
N ALA A 243 1.42 -3.04 -20.37
CA ALA A 243 2.86 -2.99 -20.62
C ALA A 243 3.66 -3.03 -19.31
N ILE A 244 3.09 -2.53 -18.23
CA ILE A 244 3.73 -2.50 -16.92
C ILE A 244 2.85 -3.23 -15.90
N TRP A 245 3.45 -4.23 -15.30
CA TRP A 245 2.87 -4.96 -14.18
C TRP A 245 3.32 -4.34 -12.87
N THR A 246 2.41 -3.78 -12.09
CA THR A 246 2.69 -3.25 -10.75
C THR A 246 1.96 -4.08 -9.71
N SER A 247 2.69 -4.73 -8.83
CA SER A 247 2.12 -5.53 -7.74
C SER A 247 3.13 -5.85 -6.65
N THR A 248 2.65 -6.52 -5.59
CA THR A 248 3.56 -7.24 -4.69
C THR A 248 4.13 -8.48 -5.37
N PRO A 249 5.32 -8.96 -4.95
CA PRO A 249 5.88 -10.23 -5.42
C PRO A 249 4.93 -11.42 -5.22
N SER A 250 4.15 -11.44 -4.15
CA SER A 250 3.17 -12.51 -3.87
C SER A 250 2.07 -12.59 -4.91
N PHE A 251 1.60 -11.46 -5.43
CA PHE A 251 0.59 -11.46 -6.49
C PHE A 251 1.16 -11.98 -7.81
N ALA A 252 2.42 -11.66 -8.13
CA ALA A 252 3.10 -12.25 -9.28
C ALA A 252 3.35 -13.76 -9.12
N ASP A 253 3.74 -14.22 -7.91
CA ASP A 253 3.85 -15.65 -7.59
C ASP A 253 2.52 -16.37 -7.84
N MET A 254 1.40 -15.76 -7.47
CA MET A 254 0.05 -16.28 -7.72
C MET A 254 -0.27 -16.32 -9.23
N ALA A 255 0.03 -15.27 -9.98
CA ALA A 255 -0.15 -15.25 -11.44
C ALA A 255 0.68 -16.34 -12.13
N MET A 256 1.89 -16.59 -11.63
CA MET A 256 2.79 -17.65 -12.12
C MET A 256 2.32 -19.09 -11.79
N LEU A 257 1.21 -19.29 -11.08
CA LEU A 257 0.57 -20.61 -10.97
C LEU A 257 0.00 -21.06 -12.33
N SER A 258 -0.34 -20.13 -13.21
CA SER A 258 -0.69 -20.43 -14.59
C SER A 258 0.56 -20.48 -15.48
N GLU A 259 0.66 -21.49 -16.32
CA GLU A 259 1.70 -21.58 -17.35
C GLU A 259 1.52 -20.53 -18.44
N ASP A 260 0.29 -20.00 -18.63
CA ASP A 260 -0.01 -18.95 -19.61
C ASP A 260 0.50 -17.56 -19.18
N PHE A 261 0.96 -17.40 -17.93
CA PHE A 261 1.63 -16.16 -17.51
C PHE A 261 3.06 -16.13 -18.02
N ASN A 262 3.21 -15.74 -19.30
CA ASN A 262 4.49 -15.70 -20.01
C ASN A 262 4.46 -14.70 -21.18
N ALA A 263 5.62 -14.39 -21.75
CA ALA A 263 5.78 -13.42 -22.85
C ALA A 263 5.10 -13.85 -24.17
N GLU A 264 4.79 -15.12 -24.38
CA GLU A 264 4.05 -15.58 -25.56
C GLU A 264 2.59 -15.16 -25.49
N LYS A 265 1.97 -15.29 -24.32
CA LYS A 265 0.57 -14.94 -24.08
C LYS A 265 0.37 -13.45 -23.75
N MET A 266 1.36 -12.82 -23.13
CA MET A 266 1.34 -11.41 -22.73
C MET A 266 2.55 -10.66 -23.31
N PRO A 267 2.66 -10.57 -24.65
CA PRO A 267 3.84 -9.98 -25.30
C PRO A 267 3.99 -8.48 -25.07
N GLY A 268 2.94 -7.81 -24.58
CA GLY A 268 2.95 -6.38 -24.23
C GLY A 268 3.74 -6.06 -22.98
N ILE A 269 3.95 -7.02 -22.07
CA ILE A 269 4.64 -6.74 -20.81
C ILE A 269 6.13 -6.49 -21.05
N THR A 270 6.56 -5.28 -20.68
CA THR A 270 7.94 -4.81 -20.76
C THR A 270 8.57 -4.56 -19.40
N HIS A 271 7.75 -4.33 -18.36
CA HIS A 271 8.24 -4.01 -17.01
C HIS A 271 7.41 -4.71 -15.93
N PHE A 272 8.10 -5.10 -14.86
CA PHE A 272 7.52 -5.49 -13.57
C PHE A 272 8.03 -4.53 -12.50
N TYR A 273 7.12 -3.85 -11.80
CA TYR A 273 7.42 -3.00 -10.66
C TYR A 273 6.95 -3.69 -9.39
N PHE A 274 7.88 -3.98 -8.49
CA PHE A 274 7.62 -4.65 -7.22
C PHE A 274 8.00 -3.77 -6.04
N ASP A 275 7.10 -3.68 -5.10
CA ASP A 275 7.31 -3.12 -3.77
C ASP A 275 6.36 -3.79 -2.77
N GLY A 276 6.44 -3.42 -1.48
CA GLY A 276 5.54 -3.88 -0.43
C GLY A 276 5.94 -5.22 0.20
N GLU A 277 6.76 -6.05 -0.46
CA GLU A 277 7.31 -7.32 0.06
C GLU A 277 8.71 -7.57 -0.48
N GLU A 278 9.40 -8.55 0.13
CA GLU A 278 10.68 -9.01 -0.40
C GLU A 278 10.49 -9.74 -1.74
N LEU A 279 11.10 -9.21 -2.81
CA LEU A 279 11.23 -9.93 -4.07
C LEU A 279 12.34 -10.99 -3.91
N THR A 280 11.96 -12.27 -3.90
CA THR A 280 12.96 -13.33 -3.78
C THR A 280 13.70 -13.58 -5.10
N VAL A 281 14.95 -14.04 -5.00
CA VAL A 281 15.73 -14.45 -6.19
C VAL A 281 14.96 -15.48 -7.01
N LYS A 282 14.29 -16.43 -6.35
CA LYS A 282 13.49 -17.48 -7.01
C LYS A 282 12.29 -16.92 -7.80
N THR A 283 11.55 -15.98 -7.21
CA THR A 283 10.45 -15.30 -7.91
C THR A 283 10.96 -14.55 -9.13
N ALA A 284 12.04 -13.79 -8.98
CA ALA A 284 12.66 -13.02 -10.05
C ALA A 284 13.24 -13.92 -11.16
N GLN A 285 13.87 -15.06 -10.82
CA GLN A 285 14.35 -16.05 -11.79
C GLN A 285 13.20 -16.61 -12.63
N LYS A 286 12.09 -17.03 -12.01
CA LYS A 286 10.92 -17.51 -12.73
C LYS A 286 10.32 -16.47 -13.66
N LEU A 287 10.27 -15.20 -13.21
CA LEU A 287 9.81 -14.09 -14.07
C LEU A 287 10.75 -13.89 -15.25
N ARG A 288 12.07 -13.93 -15.03
CA ARG A 288 13.07 -13.81 -16.09
C ARG A 288 12.96 -14.95 -17.13
N GLU A 289 12.70 -16.18 -16.67
CA GLU A 289 12.46 -17.32 -17.58
C GLU A 289 11.21 -17.11 -18.43
N ARG A 290 10.12 -16.60 -17.85
CA ARG A 290 8.83 -16.41 -18.53
C ARG A 290 8.75 -15.14 -19.36
N PHE A 291 9.45 -14.10 -18.96
CA PHE A 291 9.50 -12.78 -19.60
C PHE A 291 10.96 -12.34 -19.79
N PRO A 292 11.72 -12.99 -20.70
CA PRO A 292 13.18 -12.80 -20.79
C PRO A 292 13.60 -11.37 -21.14
N ASN A 293 12.74 -10.60 -21.80
CA ASN A 293 13.02 -9.23 -22.22
C ASN A 293 12.42 -8.17 -21.28
N ALA A 294 11.63 -8.56 -20.29
CA ALA A 294 11.02 -7.61 -19.37
C ALA A 294 12.03 -7.12 -18.31
N ARG A 295 11.93 -5.85 -17.98
CA ARG A 295 12.69 -5.24 -16.90
C ARG A 295 12.01 -5.55 -15.56
N ILE A 296 12.72 -6.10 -14.61
CA ILE A 296 12.21 -6.41 -13.27
C ILE A 296 12.81 -5.41 -12.29
N ILE A 297 11.98 -4.60 -11.67
CA ILE A 297 12.37 -3.57 -10.71
C ILE A 297 11.98 -4.01 -9.31
N ASN A 298 12.96 -4.06 -8.42
CA ASN A 298 12.76 -4.23 -6.99
C ASN A 298 12.88 -2.86 -6.32
N ALA A 299 11.76 -2.32 -5.82
CA ALA A 299 11.70 -1.06 -5.11
C ALA A 299 11.50 -1.30 -3.61
N TYR A 300 11.82 -0.28 -2.81
CA TYR A 300 11.68 -0.32 -1.36
C TYR A 300 11.38 1.07 -0.82
N GLY A 301 10.44 1.11 0.12
CA GLY A 301 10.15 2.24 1.00
C GLY A 301 9.06 1.92 2.00
N PRO A 302 8.98 2.67 3.11
CA PRO A 302 7.82 2.70 3.98
C PRO A 302 6.80 3.74 3.47
N THR A 303 5.53 3.57 3.83
CA THR A 303 4.46 4.54 3.52
C THR A 303 4.81 5.95 4.01
N GLU A 304 5.51 6.04 5.14
CA GLU A 304 5.99 7.28 5.76
C GLU A 304 7.06 8.01 4.93
N ALA A 305 7.61 7.35 3.91
CA ALA A 305 8.54 7.95 2.93
C ALA A 305 8.00 7.85 1.50
N THR A 306 6.69 8.02 1.34
CA THR A 306 5.99 8.12 0.06
C THR A 306 6.26 6.94 -0.86
N VAL A 307 5.71 5.79 -0.50
CA VAL A 307 5.74 4.52 -1.27
C VAL A 307 7.11 3.87 -1.31
N ALA A 308 8.03 4.45 -2.08
CA ALA A 308 9.38 3.93 -2.29
C ALA A 308 10.39 5.07 -2.48
N LEU A 309 11.62 4.81 -2.07
CA LEU A 309 12.73 5.76 -2.21
C LEU A 309 14.02 5.10 -2.71
N SER A 310 14.04 3.79 -2.82
CA SER A 310 15.13 3.07 -3.49
C SER A 310 14.61 2.05 -4.47
N ALA A 311 15.36 1.79 -5.53
CA ALA A 311 15.02 0.79 -6.53
C ALA A 311 16.26 0.25 -7.24
N VAL A 312 16.13 -0.94 -7.79
CA VAL A 312 17.16 -1.55 -8.65
C VAL A 312 16.50 -2.40 -9.74
N ALA A 313 17.02 -2.28 -10.96
CA ALA A 313 16.71 -3.22 -12.02
C ALA A 313 17.47 -4.52 -11.77
N VAL A 314 16.75 -5.62 -11.59
CA VAL A 314 17.32 -6.93 -11.31
C VAL A 314 18.04 -7.46 -12.54
N THR A 315 19.33 -7.73 -12.43
CA THR A 315 20.18 -8.25 -13.50
C THR A 315 20.34 -9.77 -13.43
N ASP A 316 20.73 -10.39 -14.56
CA ASP A 316 21.00 -11.83 -14.60
C ASP A 316 22.19 -12.21 -13.69
N GLU A 317 23.18 -11.30 -13.53
CA GLU A 317 24.29 -11.48 -12.60
C GLU A 317 23.79 -11.54 -11.14
N MET A 318 22.88 -10.64 -10.73
CA MET A 318 22.27 -10.68 -9.40
C MET A 318 21.53 -12.00 -9.17
N LEU A 319 20.77 -12.47 -10.18
CA LEU A 319 20.04 -13.74 -10.10
C LEU A 319 20.94 -14.96 -10.02
N ALA A 320 22.15 -14.90 -10.60
CA ALA A 320 23.12 -15.99 -10.58
C ALA A 320 23.98 -16.04 -9.31
N THR A 321 24.25 -14.88 -8.67
CA THR A 321 25.28 -14.76 -7.63
C THR A 321 24.71 -14.47 -6.23
N LEU A 322 23.56 -13.79 -6.14
CA LEU A 322 23.03 -13.35 -4.85
C LEU A 322 22.04 -14.36 -4.26
N LYS A 323 22.05 -14.46 -2.94
CA LYS A 323 21.05 -15.22 -2.17
C LYS A 323 19.80 -14.39 -1.86
N ARG A 324 19.97 -13.07 -1.78
CA ARG A 324 18.93 -12.08 -1.51
C ARG A 324 19.15 -10.88 -2.41
N LEU A 325 18.09 -10.38 -3.04
CA LEU A 325 18.19 -9.21 -3.89
C LEU A 325 18.38 -7.93 -3.06
N PRO A 326 19.18 -6.97 -3.55
CA PRO A 326 19.29 -5.66 -2.91
C PRO A 326 17.96 -4.90 -3.03
N ILE A 327 17.76 -3.95 -2.14
CA ILE A 327 16.62 -3.02 -2.20
C ILE A 327 16.92 -1.75 -3.01
N GLY A 328 18.14 -1.65 -3.53
CA GLY A 328 18.49 -0.75 -4.62
C GLY A 328 19.26 0.49 -4.23
N TYR A 329 19.31 1.40 -5.19
CA TYR A 329 19.92 2.72 -5.03
C TYR A 329 18.84 3.72 -4.61
N THR A 330 19.18 4.58 -3.65
CA THR A 330 18.26 5.61 -3.18
C THR A 330 18.11 6.74 -4.20
N LYS A 331 16.93 7.34 -4.27
CA LYS A 331 16.72 8.51 -5.14
C LYS A 331 17.59 9.68 -4.68
N GLU A 332 18.05 10.47 -5.64
CA GLU A 332 19.09 11.49 -5.44
C GLU A 332 18.71 12.54 -4.39
N ASP A 333 17.44 12.96 -4.35
CA ASP A 333 16.94 13.99 -3.43
C ASP A 333 16.57 13.48 -2.04
N SER A 334 16.66 12.16 -1.80
CA SER A 334 16.27 11.53 -0.53
C SER A 334 17.42 10.66 0.03
N PRO A 335 18.45 11.31 0.61
CA PRO A 335 19.60 10.59 1.16
C PRO A 335 19.16 9.63 2.27
N THR A 336 19.78 8.45 2.26
CA THR A 336 19.54 7.37 3.21
C THR A 336 20.81 7.08 3.99
N PHE A 337 20.68 6.80 5.28
CA PHE A 337 21.78 6.56 6.19
C PHE A 337 21.59 5.24 6.93
N ILE A 338 22.68 4.66 7.36
CA ILE A 338 22.68 3.56 8.31
C ILE A 338 23.17 4.11 9.65
N ILE A 339 22.43 3.87 10.74
CA ILE A 339 22.81 4.34 12.08
C ILE A 339 22.95 3.19 13.08
N ASP A 340 23.74 3.41 14.13
CA ASP A 340 23.83 2.53 15.29
C ASP A 340 22.69 2.80 16.31
N GLU A 341 22.63 2.01 17.39
CA GLU A 341 21.65 2.18 18.48
C GLU A 341 21.80 3.53 19.22
N ALA A 342 22.93 4.22 19.12
CA ALA A 342 23.17 5.53 19.70
C ALA A 342 22.78 6.69 18.76
N GLY A 343 22.33 6.38 17.54
CA GLY A 343 21.94 7.36 16.51
C GLY A 343 23.12 7.91 15.69
N ASN A 344 24.31 7.32 15.80
CA ASN A 344 25.47 7.74 15.00
C ASN A 344 25.44 7.09 13.62
N LYS A 345 25.77 7.87 12.60
CA LYS A 345 25.92 7.37 11.23
C LYS A 345 27.05 6.37 11.15
N LEU A 346 26.77 5.19 10.61
CA LEU A 346 27.74 4.14 10.38
C LEU A 346 28.43 4.30 9.01
N PRO A 347 29.69 3.89 8.89
CA PRO A 347 30.37 3.79 7.60
C PRO A 347 29.74 2.72 6.72
N ASN A 348 29.97 2.83 5.40
CA ASN A 348 29.54 1.81 4.44
C ASN A 348 30.10 0.42 4.83
N GLY A 349 29.30 -0.62 4.58
CA GLY A 349 29.64 -2.00 4.95
C GLY A 349 29.21 -2.40 6.38
N GLU A 350 28.89 -1.47 7.25
CA GLU A 350 28.39 -1.77 8.60
C GLU A 350 26.85 -1.87 8.61
N GLN A 351 26.34 -2.74 9.47
CA GLN A 351 24.90 -3.01 9.60
C GLN A 351 24.30 -2.17 10.74
N GLY A 352 23.16 -1.55 10.48
CA GLY A 352 22.39 -0.79 11.46
C GLY A 352 20.98 -0.51 10.98
N GLU A 353 20.30 0.45 11.62
CA GLU A 353 18.98 0.89 11.19
C GLU A 353 19.08 1.75 9.93
N ILE A 354 18.17 1.50 8.98
CA ILE A 354 18.00 2.33 7.79
C ILE A 354 17.22 3.59 8.18
N ILE A 355 17.83 4.76 8.01
CA ILE A 355 17.17 6.05 8.13
C ILE A 355 16.96 6.63 6.74
N VAL A 356 15.74 7.05 6.48
CA VAL A 356 15.38 7.75 5.24
C VAL A 356 15.16 9.22 5.51
N SER A 357 15.56 10.10 4.56
CA SER A 357 15.43 11.54 4.75
C SER A 357 15.09 12.28 3.46
N GLY A 358 14.82 13.56 3.57
CA GLY A 358 14.55 14.45 2.43
C GLY A 358 13.07 14.55 2.04
N PRO A 359 12.76 15.01 0.81
CA PRO A 359 11.40 15.34 0.36
C PRO A 359 10.46 14.13 0.21
N ALA A 360 10.97 12.89 0.31
CA ALA A 360 10.13 11.71 0.38
C ALA A 360 9.44 11.54 1.74
N VAL A 361 10.01 12.10 2.82
CA VAL A 361 9.50 11.91 4.18
C VAL A 361 8.20 12.68 4.36
N SER A 362 7.16 11.97 4.81
CA SER A 362 5.82 12.51 5.02
C SER A 362 5.76 13.49 6.19
N LYS A 363 4.63 14.18 6.32
CA LYS A 363 4.39 15.17 7.38
C LYS A 363 4.13 14.55 8.76
N GLY A 364 4.20 13.22 8.87
CA GLY A 364 3.89 12.48 10.09
C GLY A 364 2.47 11.90 10.10
N TYR A 365 2.04 11.49 11.29
CA TYR A 365 0.77 10.82 11.49
C TYR A 365 -0.34 11.81 11.85
N MET A 366 -1.44 11.74 11.12
CA MET A 366 -2.62 12.55 11.32
C MET A 366 -3.18 12.37 12.74
N ASN A 367 -3.46 13.48 13.41
CA ASN A 367 -3.99 13.53 14.78
C ASN A 367 -3.23 12.68 15.81
N ASN A 368 -1.92 12.43 15.57
CA ASN A 368 -1.09 11.61 16.44
C ASN A 368 0.32 12.22 16.63
N PRO A 369 0.44 13.34 17.33
CA PRO A 369 1.72 14.04 17.52
C PRO A 369 2.73 13.24 18.33
N GLU A 370 2.29 12.39 19.27
CA GLU A 370 3.17 11.55 20.08
C GLU A 370 3.91 10.54 19.20
N LYS A 371 3.18 9.76 18.40
CA LYS A 371 3.79 8.79 17.48
C LYS A 371 4.57 9.47 16.35
N THR A 372 4.18 10.66 15.94
CA THR A 372 4.96 11.45 15.00
C THR A 372 6.32 11.81 15.60
N ALA A 373 6.36 12.32 16.83
CA ALA A 373 7.62 12.67 17.50
C ALA A 373 8.52 11.45 17.82
N GLU A 374 7.94 10.25 17.96
CA GLU A 374 8.72 9.01 18.15
C GLU A 374 9.41 8.55 16.87
N ALA A 375 8.78 8.73 15.69
CA ALA A 375 9.22 8.13 14.46
C ALA A 375 9.88 9.12 13.48
N PHE A 376 9.52 10.40 13.56
CA PHE A 376 10.01 11.46 12.68
C PHE A 376 10.91 12.41 13.44
N PHE A 377 12.00 12.83 12.81
CA PHE A 377 12.99 13.74 13.39
C PHE A 377 13.69 14.55 12.31
N GLU A 378 14.63 15.36 12.68
CA GLU A 378 15.52 16.07 11.75
C GLU A 378 16.91 15.45 11.79
N PHE A 379 17.46 15.13 10.62
CA PHE A 379 18.80 14.58 10.49
C PHE A 379 19.58 15.36 9.42
N GLU A 380 20.72 15.92 9.80
CA GLU A 380 21.56 16.75 8.91
C GLU A 380 20.78 17.91 8.23
N GLY A 381 19.76 18.46 8.92
CA GLY A 381 18.92 19.57 8.41
C GLY A 381 17.80 19.14 7.45
N LEU A 382 17.52 17.85 7.32
CA LEU A 382 16.45 17.29 6.51
C LEU A 382 15.42 16.56 7.38
N PRO A 383 14.13 16.55 7.00
CA PRO A 383 13.16 15.66 7.64
C PRO A 383 13.60 14.23 7.44
N ALA A 384 13.50 13.44 8.51
CA ALA A 384 13.96 12.05 8.54
C ALA A 384 12.97 11.15 9.25
N TYR A 385 13.03 9.85 8.96
CA TYR A 385 12.16 8.83 9.50
C TYR A 385 12.91 7.58 9.91
N HIS A 386 12.60 7.07 11.11
CA HIS A 386 13.04 5.77 11.62
C HIS A 386 12.25 4.65 10.95
N THR A 387 12.88 3.86 10.09
CA THR A 387 12.17 2.80 9.36
C THR A 387 11.91 1.57 10.22
N GLY A 388 12.72 1.33 11.24
CA GLY A 388 12.77 0.07 11.98
C GLY A 388 13.32 -1.10 11.15
N ASP A 389 13.79 -0.83 9.93
CA ASP A 389 14.43 -1.81 9.06
C ASP A 389 15.95 -1.82 9.28
N VAL A 390 16.54 -3.00 9.28
CA VAL A 390 17.99 -3.19 9.34
C VAL A 390 18.55 -3.27 7.93
N GLY A 391 19.67 -2.61 7.68
CA GLY A 391 20.33 -2.66 6.39
C GLY A 391 21.82 -2.37 6.44
N THR A 392 22.43 -2.43 5.26
CA THR A 392 23.84 -2.11 5.02
C THR A 392 23.95 -1.35 3.70
N MET A 393 24.73 -0.27 3.67
CA MET A 393 25.05 0.46 2.44
C MET A 393 26.42 -0.01 1.94
N THR A 394 26.51 -0.39 0.65
CA THR A 394 27.82 -0.70 0.05
C THR A 394 28.58 0.57 -0.32
N ASP A 395 29.88 0.44 -0.66
CA ASP A 395 30.69 1.58 -1.10
C ASP A 395 30.17 2.21 -2.41
N GLU A 396 29.46 1.43 -3.24
CA GLU A 396 28.83 1.89 -4.47
C GLU A 396 27.44 2.53 -4.22
N GLY A 397 27.00 2.62 -2.96
CA GLY A 397 25.71 3.18 -2.58
C GLY A 397 24.50 2.24 -2.76
N LEU A 398 24.75 0.94 -2.95
CA LEU A 398 23.70 -0.06 -3.04
C LEU A 398 23.21 -0.45 -1.64
N LEU A 399 21.90 -0.34 -1.40
CA LEU A 399 21.27 -0.65 -0.13
C LEU A 399 20.85 -2.13 -0.08
N LEU A 400 21.31 -2.81 0.97
CA LEU A 400 21.05 -4.22 1.25
C LEU A 400 20.12 -4.32 2.47
N TYR A 401 19.07 -5.12 2.37
CA TYR A 401 18.09 -5.32 3.45
C TYR A 401 18.50 -6.44 4.38
N GLY A 402 18.52 -6.17 5.68
CA GLY A 402 18.91 -7.10 6.74
C GLY A 402 17.76 -7.72 7.53
N GLY A 403 16.54 -7.18 7.42
CA GLY A 403 15.37 -7.61 8.19
C GLY A 403 14.73 -6.48 9.00
N ARG A 404 13.91 -6.83 10.00
CA ARG A 404 13.23 -5.88 10.89
C ARG A 404 13.83 -5.90 12.30
N MET A 405 13.81 -4.74 12.95
CA MET A 405 14.15 -4.61 14.39
C MET A 405 12.99 -5.02 15.30
N ASP A 406 11.76 -4.93 14.80
CA ASP A 406 10.50 -5.18 15.51
C ASP A 406 9.78 -6.46 15.01
N PHE A 407 8.53 -6.64 15.43
CA PHE A 407 7.68 -7.77 15.05
C PHE A 407 6.71 -7.45 13.90
N GLN A 408 6.97 -6.37 13.17
CA GLN A 408 6.22 -6.08 11.95
C GLN A 408 6.59 -7.06 10.85
N ILE A 409 5.59 -7.50 10.09
CA ILE A 409 5.78 -8.37 8.94
C ILE A 409 5.13 -7.78 7.69
N LYS A 410 5.62 -8.19 6.52
CA LYS A 410 4.95 -8.00 5.25
C LYS A 410 4.39 -9.34 4.80
N PHE A 411 3.06 -9.42 4.64
CA PHE A 411 2.36 -10.65 4.28
C PHE A 411 1.27 -10.39 3.25
N ASN A 412 1.37 -11.03 2.09
CA ASN A 412 0.50 -10.81 0.93
C ASN A 412 0.38 -9.33 0.54
N GLY A 413 1.48 -8.57 0.68
CA GLY A 413 1.54 -7.15 0.40
C GLY A 413 1.12 -6.24 1.53
N TYR A 414 0.51 -6.76 2.57
CA TYR A 414 0.07 -5.96 3.71
C TYR A 414 1.16 -5.81 4.76
N ARG A 415 1.32 -4.60 5.26
CA ARG A 415 2.13 -4.29 6.45
C ARG A 415 1.32 -4.63 7.68
N ILE A 416 1.75 -5.62 8.44
CA ILE A 416 1.03 -6.17 9.59
C ILE A 416 1.89 -6.07 10.84
N GLU A 417 1.39 -5.38 11.84
CA GLU A 417 1.93 -5.40 13.21
C GLU A 417 1.39 -6.66 13.91
N LEU A 418 2.28 -7.58 14.31
CA LEU A 418 1.85 -8.81 15.02
C LEU A 418 1.17 -8.48 16.36
N GLU A 419 1.51 -7.35 16.95
CA GLU A 419 0.85 -6.87 18.17
C GLU A 419 -0.59 -6.47 17.90
N ASP A 420 -0.88 -5.79 16.78
CA ASP A 420 -2.25 -5.42 16.37
C ASP A 420 -3.09 -6.68 16.15
N VAL A 421 -2.55 -7.68 15.44
CA VAL A 421 -3.22 -8.98 15.28
C VAL A 421 -3.51 -9.63 16.63
N SER A 422 -2.53 -9.65 17.52
CA SER A 422 -2.67 -10.25 18.86
C SER A 422 -3.73 -9.53 19.69
N GLN A 423 -3.75 -8.20 19.67
CA GLN A 423 -4.76 -7.39 20.36
C GLN A 423 -6.17 -7.65 19.83
N ASN A 424 -6.33 -7.74 18.51
CA ASN A 424 -7.63 -8.03 17.91
C ASN A 424 -8.10 -9.46 18.22
N LEU A 425 -7.22 -10.45 18.21
CA LEU A 425 -7.53 -11.81 18.65
C LEU A 425 -8.07 -11.84 20.10
N ASN A 426 -7.47 -11.04 20.98
CA ASN A 426 -7.87 -10.97 22.39
C ASN A 426 -9.24 -10.29 22.62
N LYS A 427 -9.85 -9.67 21.60
CA LYS A 427 -11.23 -9.18 21.67
C LYS A 427 -12.28 -10.30 21.58
N SER A 428 -11.90 -11.49 21.12
CA SER A 428 -12.84 -12.60 21.01
C SER A 428 -13.39 -13.02 22.38
N LYS A 429 -14.68 -13.28 22.42
CA LYS A 429 -15.36 -13.79 23.62
C LYS A 429 -14.87 -15.18 24.07
N TYR A 430 -14.20 -15.92 23.19
CA TYR A 430 -13.68 -17.27 23.44
C TYR A 430 -12.23 -17.30 23.90
N ILE A 431 -11.47 -16.22 23.72
CA ILE A 431 -10.03 -16.15 23.95
C ILE A 431 -9.74 -15.44 25.26
N ASP A 432 -8.91 -16.05 26.10
CA ASP A 432 -8.33 -15.43 27.30
C ASP A 432 -7.05 -14.68 26.96
N SER A 433 -6.15 -15.33 26.18
CA SER A 433 -4.92 -14.73 25.70
C SER A 433 -4.51 -15.33 24.35
N ALA A 434 -4.05 -14.47 23.43
CA ALA A 434 -3.52 -14.91 22.16
C ALA A 434 -2.32 -14.08 21.71
N VAL A 435 -1.42 -14.73 20.96
CA VAL A 435 -0.26 -14.11 20.30
C VAL A 435 -0.15 -14.61 18.87
N ALA A 436 -0.07 -13.68 17.94
CA ALA A 436 0.19 -13.97 16.53
C ALA A 436 1.68 -14.15 16.27
N VAL A 437 2.02 -15.12 15.43
CA VAL A 437 3.40 -15.40 15.02
C VAL A 437 3.47 -15.75 13.54
N PRO A 438 4.51 -15.29 12.81
CA PRO A 438 4.70 -15.63 11.42
C PRO A 438 5.41 -17.00 11.29
N ARG A 439 5.00 -17.76 10.29
CA ARG A 439 5.76 -18.91 9.81
C ARG A 439 6.43 -18.55 8.50
N TYR A 440 7.76 -18.71 8.46
CA TYR A 440 8.57 -18.44 7.29
C TYR A 440 8.76 -19.70 6.45
N ASN A 441 8.89 -19.55 5.15
CA ASN A 441 9.34 -20.59 4.24
C ASN A 441 10.89 -20.64 4.21
N LYS A 442 11.46 -21.52 3.38
CA LYS A 442 12.93 -21.67 3.23
C LYS A 442 13.62 -20.42 2.64
N ASP A 443 12.85 -19.56 2.00
CA ASP A 443 13.31 -18.33 1.37
C ASP A 443 13.11 -17.13 2.31
N HIS A 444 12.86 -17.36 3.61
CA HIS A 444 12.56 -16.37 4.65
C HIS A 444 11.32 -15.49 4.40
N LYS A 445 10.46 -15.87 3.45
CA LYS A 445 9.19 -15.19 3.21
C LYS A 445 8.12 -15.70 4.17
N VAL A 446 7.27 -14.80 4.69
CA VAL A 446 6.12 -15.19 5.52
C VAL A 446 5.18 -16.05 4.68
N GLN A 447 4.99 -17.30 5.10
CA GLN A 447 4.13 -18.27 4.44
C GLN A 447 2.72 -18.29 5.04
N ASN A 448 2.65 -18.16 6.35
CA ASN A 448 1.41 -18.21 7.12
C ASN A 448 1.51 -17.35 8.36
N LEU A 449 0.37 -16.80 8.76
CA LEU A 449 0.17 -16.24 10.09
C LEU A 449 -0.49 -17.30 10.96
N LEU A 450 0.06 -17.54 12.15
CA LEU A 450 -0.47 -18.48 13.14
C LEU A 450 -0.78 -17.72 14.43
N ALA A 451 -1.67 -18.28 15.27
CA ALA A 451 -1.93 -17.77 16.60
C ALA A 451 -1.75 -18.87 17.66
N TYR A 452 -0.99 -18.58 18.70
CA TYR A 452 -1.05 -19.34 19.93
C TYR A 452 -2.18 -18.76 20.80
N VAL A 453 -3.05 -19.65 21.32
CA VAL A 453 -4.29 -19.23 21.97
C VAL A 453 -4.50 -20.00 23.28
N ILE A 454 -4.77 -19.25 24.34
CA ILE A 454 -5.35 -19.74 25.59
C ILE A 454 -6.86 -19.45 25.52
N LEU A 455 -7.67 -20.48 25.66
CA LEU A 455 -9.13 -20.33 25.68
C LEU A 455 -9.59 -19.93 27.08
N LYS A 456 -10.70 -19.17 27.14
CA LYS A 456 -11.38 -18.91 28.41
C LYS A 456 -11.90 -20.20 29.03
N GLU A 457 -12.05 -20.19 30.36
CA GLU A 457 -12.60 -21.32 31.10
C GLU A 457 -14.00 -21.70 30.58
N GLY A 458 -14.25 -22.98 30.44
CA GLY A 458 -15.53 -23.52 29.97
C GLY A 458 -15.76 -23.45 28.44
N VAL A 459 -14.81 -22.93 27.66
CA VAL A 459 -14.97 -22.85 26.18
C VAL A 459 -14.77 -24.23 25.55
N LYS A 460 -13.79 -25.01 26.00
CA LYS A 460 -13.52 -26.35 25.43
C LYS A 460 -14.73 -27.28 25.58
N GLU A 461 -15.49 -27.14 26.64
CA GLU A 461 -16.67 -27.96 26.94
C GLU A 461 -17.90 -27.60 26.11
N GLN A 462 -17.89 -26.44 25.44
CA GLN A 462 -19.00 -25.98 24.58
C GLN A 462 -18.94 -26.57 23.18
N PHE A 463 -17.83 -27.18 22.80
CA PHE A 463 -17.59 -27.68 21.43
C PHE A 463 -17.06 -29.13 21.49
N GLU A 464 -17.44 -29.91 20.50
CA GLU A 464 -16.98 -31.33 20.41
C GLU A 464 -15.54 -31.43 19.87
N ARG A 465 -15.14 -30.47 19.00
CA ARG A 465 -13.85 -30.54 18.28
C ARG A 465 -13.21 -29.14 18.22
N GLU A 466 -11.88 -29.10 18.28
CA GLU A 466 -11.09 -27.85 18.16
C GLU A 466 -11.37 -27.06 16.87
N ILE A 467 -11.72 -27.73 15.78
CA ILE A 467 -12.06 -27.06 14.52
C ILE A 467 -13.34 -26.21 14.64
N GLU A 468 -14.27 -26.60 15.49
CA GLU A 468 -15.51 -25.86 15.75
C GLU A 468 -15.22 -24.61 16.60
N ILE A 469 -14.30 -24.71 17.56
CA ILE A 469 -13.80 -23.55 18.33
C ILE A 469 -13.12 -22.57 17.37
N THR A 470 -12.24 -23.06 16.50
CA THR A 470 -11.54 -22.22 15.51
C THR A 470 -12.53 -21.50 14.58
N LYS A 471 -13.58 -22.17 14.14
CA LYS A 471 -14.62 -21.58 13.30
C LYS A 471 -15.37 -20.48 14.06
N ALA A 472 -15.79 -20.77 15.28
CA ALA A 472 -16.51 -19.82 16.14
C ALA A 472 -15.66 -18.56 16.45
N ILE A 473 -14.36 -18.73 16.69
CA ILE A 473 -13.43 -17.61 16.89
C ILE A 473 -13.33 -16.76 15.61
N LYS A 474 -13.20 -17.37 14.44
CA LYS A 474 -13.11 -16.65 13.17
C LYS A 474 -14.39 -15.86 12.86
N GLU A 475 -15.54 -16.46 13.08
CA GLU A 475 -16.84 -15.81 12.93
C GLU A 475 -17.00 -14.62 13.91
N ASP A 476 -16.56 -14.78 15.17
CA ASP A 476 -16.60 -13.73 16.19
C ASP A 476 -15.70 -12.53 15.85
N LEU A 477 -14.61 -12.76 15.10
CA LEU A 477 -13.61 -11.78 14.72
C LEU A 477 -13.81 -11.19 13.30
N GLU A 478 -14.78 -11.65 12.54
CA GLU A 478 -14.96 -11.29 11.12
C GLU A 478 -15.13 -9.78 10.90
N ASN A 479 -15.85 -9.10 11.80
CA ASN A 479 -16.05 -7.65 11.74
C ASN A 479 -14.98 -6.83 12.46
N ILE A 480 -14.06 -7.51 13.17
CA ILE A 480 -13.01 -6.91 14.01
C ILE A 480 -11.67 -6.84 13.25
N MET A 481 -11.35 -7.90 12.51
CA MET A 481 -10.06 -8.07 11.86
C MET A 481 -10.19 -8.08 10.34
N MET A 482 -9.20 -7.48 9.68
CA MET A 482 -9.07 -7.65 8.24
C MET A 482 -8.81 -9.12 7.90
N SER A 483 -9.38 -9.60 6.80
CA SER A 483 -9.26 -11.01 6.37
C SER A 483 -7.80 -11.48 6.21
N TYR A 484 -6.93 -10.60 5.73
CA TYR A 484 -5.49 -10.89 5.57
C TYR A 484 -4.71 -10.97 6.89
N MET A 485 -5.27 -10.42 8.00
CA MET A 485 -4.70 -10.50 9.36
C MET A 485 -5.16 -11.77 10.09
N MET A 486 -6.19 -12.46 9.60
CA MET A 486 -6.75 -13.64 10.25
C MET A 486 -5.77 -14.82 10.18
N PRO A 487 -5.35 -15.37 11.35
CA PRO A 487 -4.44 -16.53 11.36
C PRO A 487 -5.00 -17.72 10.60
N SER A 488 -4.17 -18.34 9.79
CA SER A 488 -4.54 -19.56 9.05
C SER A 488 -4.67 -20.77 9.96
N LYS A 489 -3.94 -20.78 11.10
CA LYS A 489 -3.94 -21.87 12.07
C LYS A 489 -3.92 -21.33 13.50
N PHE A 490 -4.72 -21.93 14.36
CA PHE A 490 -4.78 -21.69 15.81
C PHE A 490 -4.12 -22.86 16.54
N LEU A 491 -3.22 -22.54 17.49
CA LEU A 491 -2.45 -23.49 18.29
C LEU A 491 -2.88 -23.31 19.75
N TYR A 492 -3.78 -24.16 20.21
CA TYR A 492 -4.34 -24.08 21.57
C TYR A 492 -3.34 -24.55 22.61
N ARG A 493 -3.21 -23.80 23.72
CA ARG A 493 -2.31 -24.07 24.83
C ARG A 493 -2.96 -23.70 26.15
N ASP A 494 -2.43 -24.30 27.23
CA ASP A 494 -2.86 -23.97 28.59
C ASP A 494 -2.05 -22.80 29.19
N SER A 495 -0.86 -22.50 28.63
CA SER A 495 -0.04 -21.36 29.02
C SER A 495 0.87 -20.89 27.87
N LEU A 496 1.27 -19.62 27.89
CA LEU A 496 2.26 -19.05 26.98
C LEU A 496 3.60 -18.85 27.72
N PRO A 497 4.75 -19.03 27.03
CA PRO A 497 6.05 -18.79 27.65
C PRO A 497 6.23 -17.31 27.97
N LEU A 498 6.90 -17.02 29.08
CA LEU A 498 7.17 -15.67 29.52
C LEU A 498 8.69 -15.39 29.49
N THR A 499 9.04 -14.17 29.16
CA THR A 499 10.39 -13.65 29.34
C THR A 499 10.71 -13.50 30.84
N PRO A 500 12.00 -13.33 31.24
CA PRO A 500 12.37 -13.07 32.64
C PRO A 500 11.63 -11.85 33.26
N ASN A 501 11.18 -10.92 32.44
CA ASN A 501 10.44 -9.73 32.88
C ASN A 501 8.92 -9.94 32.93
N GLY A 502 8.42 -11.18 32.77
CA GLY A 502 7.00 -11.52 32.86
C GLY A 502 6.17 -11.17 31.62
N LYS A 503 6.77 -10.74 30.52
CA LYS A 503 6.09 -10.54 29.23
C LYS A 503 6.08 -11.83 28.43
N ILE A 504 5.10 -12.01 27.53
CA ILE A 504 5.06 -13.17 26.62
C ILE A 504 6.33 -13.17 25.74
N ASP A 505 7.00 -14.33 25.66
CA ASP A 505 8.20 -14.52 24.84
C ASP A 505 7.83 -14.78 23.38
N ILE A 506 7.50 -13.71 22.67
CA ILE A 506 7.14 -13.75 21.24
C ILE A 506 8.30 -14.30 20.39
N LYS A 507 9.56 -13.92 20.69
CA LYS A 507 10.75 -14.42 19.96
C LYS A 507 10.90 -15.94 20.10
N GLY A 508 10.69 -16.46 21.31
CA GLY A 508 10.70 -17.89 21.56
C GLY A 508 9.59 -18.62 20.80
N LEU A 509 8.37 -18.07 20.77
CA LEU A 509 7.25 -18.63 20.02
C LEU A 509 7.48 -18.61 18.50
N ILE A 510 8.05 -17.53 17.95
CA ILE A 510 8.44 -17.45 16.53
C ILE A 510 9.49 -18.51 16.22
N SER A 511 10.51 -18.65 17.06
CA SER A 511 11.56 -19.66 16.90
C SER A 511 10.98 -21.09 16.93
N GLU A 512 10.06 -21.37 17.84
CA GLU A 512 9.41 -22.68 17.94
C GLU A 512 8.67 -23.08 16.66
N VAL A 513 7.93 -22.15 16.04
CA VAL A 513 7.16 -22.42 14.81
C VAL A 513 8.05 -22.62 13.60
N ASN A 514 9.23 -21.98 13.57
CA ASN A 514 10.11 -21.96 12.42
C ASN A 514 11.25 -23.00 12.49
N ASN A 515 11.50 -23.62 13.65
CA ASN A 515 12.48 -24.69 13.85
C ASN A 515 11.89 -26.11 13.80
N ARG A 516 10.60 -26.26 13.45
CA ARG A 516 9.91 -27.56 13.32
C ARG A 516 9.95 -28.10 11.90
#